data_fee158ca25f9000a17348edf76a51659
#
_entry.id   fee158ca25f9000a17348edf76a51659
#
_cell.length_a   1.000
_cell.length_b   1.000
_cell.length_c   1.000
_cell.angle_alpha   90.00
_cell.angle_beta   90.00
_cell.angle_gamma   90.00
#
_symmetry.space_group_name_H-M   'P 1'
#
loop_
_entity.id
_entity.type
_entity.pdbx_description
1 polymer ?
#
loop_
_entity_poly.entity_id
_entity_poly.type
_entity_poly.pdbx_seq_one_letter_code
_entity_poly.pdbx_strand_id
1 'polypeptide(L)'
;MEAQKNFKIGTLEVKPGEAYHGKLELSKGAFEVPVSVFCGKRPGQTVLITAGVQAGEYVGIQSAIDLARHLQIEKVNGTIIIVKVIRKEEFEHRAGSLGVKDGKNLNREFPGKADGTETERLAYAVATELFPYVDRYIDLHSGNDYERLTPFVYYAGCAKEEVVAMSRKMAEQVDVPYMVRSAVATGGAYNYAASMGIPSILIERGEMGCLLYTSPSPRDISGSR
;
A
#
# COMPACT_ATOMS: atom_id res chain seq x y z
N MET A 1 23.92 -12.53 -16.07
CA MET A 1 22.75 -11.94 -15.38
C MET A 1 23.24 -10.74 -14.60
N GLU A 2 22.58 -9.60 -14.75
CA GLU A 2 22.92 -8.40 -13.97
C GLU A 2 22.69 -8.65 -12.49
N ALA A 3 23.57 -8.18 -11.61
CA ALA A 3 23.40 -8.33 -10.18
C ALA A 3 22.38 -7.30 -9.65
N GLN A 4 21.63 -7.66 -8.60
CA GLN A 4 20.75 -6.71 -7.92
C GLN A 4 21.60 -5.57 -7.34
N LYS A 5 21.16 -4.32 -7.55
CA LYS A 5 21.81 -3.13 -7.02
C LYS A 5 21.24 -2.78 -5.64
N ASN A 6 21.99 -2.00 -4.86
CA ASN A 6 21.47 -1.41 -3.63
C ASN A 6 20.19 -0.62 -3.95
N PHE A 7 19.16 -0.84 -3.16
CA PHE A 7 17.93 -0.04 -3.26
C PHE A 7 18.11 1.25 -2.47
N LYS A 8 17.78 2.39 -3.09
CA LYS A 8 17.87 3.71 -2.46
C LYS A 8 16.55 4.46 -2.58
N ILE A 9 16.11 5.03 -1.47
CA ILE A 9 14.94 5.92 -1.41
C ILE A 9 15.14 6.97 -0.33
N GLY A 10 15.09 8.25 -0.69
CA GLY A 10 15.47 9.34 0.21
C GLY A 10 16.88 9.12 0.74
N THR A 11 17.04 9.09 2.07
CA THR A 11 18.30 8.82 2.78
C THR A 11 18.54 7.35 3.07
N LEU A 12 17.54 6.49 2.81
CA LEU A 12 17.62 5.06 3.07
C LEU A 12 18.33 4.32 1.93
N GLU A 13 19.28 3.46 2.31
CA GLU A 13 19.93 2.52 1.40
C GLU A 13 19.89 1.11 1.99
N VAL A 14 19.44 0.12 1.20
CA VAL A 14 19.34 -1.29 1.58
C VAL A 14 20.08 -2.14 0.55
N LYS A 15 20.99 -3.00 1.02
CA LYS A 15 21.81 -3.85 0.16
C LYS A 15 21.06 -5.13 -0.26
N PRO A 16 21.47 -5.75 -1.38
CA PRO A 16 20.91 -7.03 -1.79
C PRO A 16 21.05 -8.12 -0.72
N GLY A 17 19.96 -8.80 -0.40
CA GLY A 17 19.87 -9.80 0.63
C GLY A 17 19.63 -9.26 2.04
N GLU A 18 19.44 -7.94 2.19
CA GLU A 18 19.16 -7.30 3.47
C GLU A 18 17.71 -6.80 3.55
N ALA A 19 17.19 -6.73 4.77
CA ALA A 19 15.92 -6.10 5.09
C ALA A 19 16.16 -4.94 6.07
N TYR A 20 15.42 -3.86 5.87
CA TYR A 20 15.36 -2.71 6.77
C TYR A 20 13.97 -2.61 7.39
N HIS A 21 13.92 -2.37 8.69
CA HIS A 21 12.69 -2.09 9.43
C HIS A 21 12.88 -0.82 10.24
N GLY A 22 12.13 0.21 9.94
CA GLY A 22 12.30 1.51 10.61
C GLY A 22 11.29 2.53 10.09
N LYS A 23 11.77 3.72 9.87
CA LYS A 23 11.00 4.87 9.43
C LYS A 23 11.57 5.43 8.14
N LEU A 24 10.70 5.99 7.31
CA LEU A 24 11.06 6.77 6.14
C LEU A 24 10.50 8.18 6.31
N GLU A 25 11.36 9.17 6.13
CA GLU A 25 10.96 10.57 6.13
C GLU A 25 10.55 10.99 4.73
N LEU A 26 9.42 11.69 4.63
CA LEU A 26 8.91 12.31 3.42
C LEU A 26 8.83 13.83 3.62
N SER A 27 8.87 14.59 2.53
CA SER A 27 8.85 16.06 2.54
C SER A 27 9.87 16.66 3.51
N LYS A 28 11.13 16.18 3.43
CA LYS A 28 12.25 16.66 4.27
C LYS A 28 11.96 16.53 5.78
N GLY A 29 11.30 15.46 6.18
CA GLY A 29 10.97 15.17 7.59
C GLY A 29 9.62 15.73 8.05
N ALA A 30 8.84 16.37 7.17
CA ALA A 30 7.50 16.82 7.52
C ALA A 30 6.53 15.66 7.82
N PHE A 31 6.75 14.50 7.20
CA PHE A 31 6.01 13.27 7.44
C PHE A 31 6.98 12.12 7.71
N GLU A 32 6.65 11.29 8.66
CA GLU A 32 7.38 10.09 9.03
C GLU A 32 6.47 8.87 8.94
N VAL A 33 6.81 7.91 8.11
CA VAL A 33 6.02 6.69 7.92
C VAL A 33 6.79 5.44 8.34
N PRO A 34 6.16 4.49 9.06
CA PRO A 34 6.79 3.23 9.43
C PRO A 34 6.92 2.33 8.20
N VAL A 35 8.15 1.97 7.84
CA VAL A 35 8.46 1.22 6.62
C VAL A 35 9.23 -0.07 6.92
N SER A 36 9.05 -1.07 6.06
CA SER A 36 9.97 -2.19 5.90
C SER A 36 10.36 -2.30 4.43
N VAL A 37 11.65 -2.47 4.16
CA VAL A 37 12.19 -2.62 2.81
C VAL A 37 12.98 -3.92 2.74
N PHE A 38 12.63 -4.77 1.80
CA PHE A 38 13.30 -6.04 1.52
C PHE A 38 13.97 -5.97 0.16
N CYS A 39 15.30 -5.92 0.13
CA CYS A 39 16.07 -5.94 -1.11
C CYS A 39 16.58 -7.36 -1.37
N GLY A 40 15.94 -8.10 -2.26
CA GLY A 40 16.29 -9.47 -2.61
C GLY A 40 17.68 -9.57 -3.25
N LYS A 41 18.27 -10.78 -3.26
CA LYS A 41 19.58 -11.01 -3.89
C LYS A 41 19.53 -11.03 -5.42
N ARG A 42 18.37 -11.40 -5.97
CA ARG A 42 18.15 -11.50 -7.42
C ARG A 42 17.45 -10.24 -7.94
N PRO A 43 17.83 -9.73 -9.12
CA PRO A 43 17.15 -8.59 -9.71
C PRO A 43 15.69 -8.92 -10.00
N GLY A 44 14.84 -7.91 -9.91
CA GLY A 44 13.42 -8.00 -10.13
C GLY A 44 12.77 -6.65 -10.01
N GLN A 45 11.44 -6.64 -9.94
CA GLN A 45 10.65 -5.41 -9.85
C GLN A 45 10.65 -4.86 -8.42
N THR A 46 10.40 -3.56 -8.32
CA THR A 46 10.11 -2.88 -7.06
C THR A 46 8.61 -2.83 -6.84
N VAL A 47 8.13 -3.46 -5.77
CA VAL A 47 6.73 -3.47 -5.37
C VAL A 47 6.54 -2.61 -4.14
N LEU A 48 5.66 -1.62 -4.22
CA LEU A 48 5.20 -0.86 -3.06
C LEU A 48 3.88 -1.45 -2.55
N ILE A 49 3.83 -1.68 -1.26
CA ILE A 49 2.62 -2.07 -0.53
C ILE A 49 2.36 -1.01 0.53
N THR A 50 1.18 -0.40 0.52
CA THR A 50 0.77 0.58 1.52
C THR A 50 -0.44 0.10 2.30
N ALA A 51 -0.56 0.55 3.53
CA ALA A 51 -1.75 0.45 4.34
C ALA A 51 -1.96 1.73 5.15
N GLY A 52 -3.15 1.89 5.72
CA GLY A 52 -3.47 3.06 6.52
C GLY A 52 -3.46 4.37 5.73
N VAL A 53 -3.79 4.34 4.44
CA VAL A 53 -4.21 5.51 3.67
C VAL A 53 -5.48 6.09 4.28
N GLN A 54 -6.32 5.22 4.85
CA GLN A 54 -7.37 5.55 5.80
C GLN A 54 -7.00 4.92 7.16
N ALA A 55 -6.78 5.76 8.17
CA ALA A 55 -6.15 5.35 9.42
C ALA A 55 -7.03 4.45 10.33
N GLY A 56 -8.35 4.43 10.10
CA GLY A 56 -9.31 3.57 10.79
C GLY A 56 -9.42 2.15 10.23
N GLU A 57 -8.70 1.84 9.15
CA GLU A 57 -8.73 0.53 8.49
C GLU A 57 -7.70 -0.42 9.11
N TYR A 58 -7.91 -0.76 10.38
CA TYR A 58 -6.94 -1.50 11.21
C TYR A 58 -6.58 -2.87 10.66
N VAL A 59 -7.50 -3.52 9.95
CA VAL A 59 -7.25 -4.86 9.37
C VAL A 59 -6.22 -4.78 8.24
N GLY A 60 -6.32 -3.78 7.36
CA GLY A 60 -5.33 -3.52 6.32
C GLY A 60 -3.96 -3.19 6.91
N ILE A 61 -3.93 -2.35 7.96
CA ILE A 61 -2.69 -1.98 8.68
C ILE A 61 -2.05 -3.22 9.31
N GLN A 62 -2.83 -4.05 10.02
CA GLN A 62 -2.31 -5.27 10.63
C GLN A 62 -1.78 -6.26 9.59
N SER A 63 -2.46 -6.36 8.45
CA SER A 63 -2.02 -7.20 7.33
C SER A 63 -0.64 -6.77 6.81
N ALA A 64 -0.38 -5.46 6.68
CA ALA A 64 0.92 -4.94 6.29
C ALA A 64 2.01 -5.21 7.35
N ILE A 65 1.67 -5.12 8.64
CA ILE A 65 2.56 -5.44 9.75
C ILE A 65 2.93 -6.93 9.73
N ASP A 66 1.94 -7.80 9.58
CA ASP A 66 2.15 -9.25 9.59
C ASP A 66 2.91 -9.71 8.35
N LEU A 67 2.62 -9.13 7.18
CA LEU A 67 3.41 -9.37 5.98
C LEU A 67 4.88 -9.00 6.20
N ALA A 68 5.16 -7.82 6.77
CA ALA A 68 6.52 -7.38 7.05
C ALA A 68 7.26 -8.26 8.09
N ARG A 69 6.53 -8.91 9.01
CA ARG A 69 7.10 -9.82 10.01
C ARG A 69 7.43 -11.20 9.43
N HIS A 70 6.63 -11.69 8.49
CA HIS A 70 6.72 -13.07 8.02
C HIS A 70 7.38 -13.20 6.64
N LEU A 71 7.62 -12.08 5.94
CA LEU A 71 8.27 -12.09 4.63
C LEU A 71 9.72 -12.55 4.76
N GLN A 72 10.04 -13.65 4.07
CA GLN A 72 11.39 -14.23 4.05
C GLN A 72 12.19 -13.60 2.91
N ILE A 73 13.29 -12.93 3.23
CA ILE A 73 14.11 -12.19 2.25
C ILE A 73 14.65 -13.10 1.13
N GLU A 74 14.88 -14.37 1.43
CA GLU A 74 15.39 -15.37 0.47
C GLU A 74 14.39 -15.66 -0.65
N LYS A 75 13.10 -15.39 -0.43
CA LYS A 75 12.02 -15.54 -1.41
C LYS A 75 11.78 -14.29 -2.24
N VAL A 76 12.44 -13.18 -1.92
CA VAL A 76 12.26 -11.90 -2.62
C VAL A 76 13.18 -11.83 -3.83
N ASN A 77 12.60 -11.50 -4.99
CA ASN A 77 13.30 -11.06 -6.19
C ASN A 77 12.96 -9.58 -6.41
N GLY A 78 13.97 -8.74 -6.66
CA GLY A 78 13.79 -7.29 -6.71
C GLY A 78 13.63 -6.69 -5.32
N THR A 79 12.74 -5.73 -5.16
CA THR A 79 12.55 -5.01 -3.90
C THR A 79 11.07 -4.98 -3.50
N ILE A 80 10.80 -5.18 -2.22
CA ILE A 80 9.46 -4.98 -1.65
C ILE A 80 9.54 -3.88 -0.59
N ILE A 81 8.73 -2.84 -0.75
CA ILE A 81 8.58 -1.73 0.18
C ILE A 81 7.21 -1.86 0.83
N ILE A 82 7.15 -1.94 2.15
CA ILE A 82 5.88 -2.03 2.90
C ILE A 82 5.79 -0.82 3.81
N VAL A 83 4.91 0.12 3.48
CA VAL A 83 4.54 1.23 4.36
C VAL A 83 3.33 0.81 5.17
N LYS A 84 3.54 0.60 6.47
CA LYS A 84 2.53 -0.04 7.33
C LYS A 84 1.37 0.88 7.67
N VAL A 85 1.64 2.18 7.80
CA VAL A 85 0.65 3.22 8.06
C VAL A 85 1.10 4.50 7.36
N ILE A 86 0.37 4.91 6.34
CA ILE A 86 0.65 6.19 5.64
C ILE A 86 0.25 7.37 6.55
N ARG A 87 -0.92 7.28 7.18
CA ARG A 87 -1.48 8.33 8.05
C ARG A 87 -1.20 8.03 9.52
N LYS A 88 0.07 8.13 9.92
CA LYS A 88 0.51 7.79 11.28
C LYS A 88 -0.13 8.69 12.34
N GLU A 89 -0.23 10.00 12.12
CA GLU A 89 -0.82 10.95 13.07
C GLU A 89 -2.30 10.64 13.29
N GLU A 90 -3.06 10.42 12.23
CA GLU A 90 -4.48 10.04 12.32
C GLU A 90 -4.69 8.69 12.99
N PHE A 91 -3.80 7.73 12.73
CA PHE A 91 -3.83 6.44 13.40
C PHE A 91 -3.63 6.59 14.92
N GLU A 92 -2.65 7.40 15.34
CA GLU A 92 -2.40 7.68 16.77
C GLU A 92 -3.57 8.41 17.44
N HIS A 93 -4.27 9.27 16.69
CA HIS A 93 -5.47 9.98 17.17
C HIS A 93 -6.77 9.20 16.97
N ARG A 94 -6.74 8.02 16.36
CA ARG A 94 -7.93 7.21 16.02
C ARG A 94 -8.96 7.98 15.18
N ALA A 95 -8.49 8.76 14.22
CA ALA A 95 -9.29 9.71 13.46
C ALA A 95 -10.02 9.11 12.25
N GLY A 96 -10.02 7.78 12.09
CA GLY A 96 -10.72 7.11 10.98
C GLY A 96 -10.15 7.48 9.62
N SER A 97 -11.01 7.96 8.71
CA SER A 97 -10.64 8.22 7.31
C SER A 97 -10.25 9.67 7.01
N LEU A 98 -10.53 10.60 7.92
CA LEU A 98 -10.36 12.04 7.68
C LEU A 98 -9.14 12.60 8.40
N GLY A 99 -8.51 13.61 7.80
CA GLY A 99 -7.40 14.35 8.39
C GLY A 99 -7.79 15.07 9.66
N VAL A 100 -6.98 14.94 10.70
CA VAL A 100 -7.21 15.61 12.00
C VAL A 100 -7.20 17.13 11.83
N LYS A 101 -6.31 17.65 10.96
CA LYS A 101 -6.12 19.10 10.81
C LYS A 101 -6.98 19.74 9.72
N ASP A 102 -7.32 19.00 8.67
CA ASP A 102 -7.97 19.58 7.49
C ASP A 102 -9.29 18.89 7.07
N GLY A 103 -9.66 17.80 7.76
CA GLY A 103 -10.90 17.06 7.49
C GLY A 103 -10.96 16.38 6.13
N LYS A 104 -9.82 16.24 5.43
CA LYS A 104 -9.77 15.65 4.09
C LYS A 104 -9.49 14.15 4.13
N ASN A 105 -10.02 13.44 3.13
CA ASN A 105 -9.69 12.04 2.89
C ASN A 105 -8.49 11.92 1.94
N LEU A 106 -7.37 11.38 2.44
CA LEU A 106 -6.13 11.23 1.66
C LEU A 106 -6.38 10.50 0.33
N ASN A 107 -7.25 9.47 0.33
CA ASN A 107 -7.56 8.69 -0.87
C ASN A 107 -8.53 9.42 -1.84
N ARG A 108 -8.63 10.75 -1.74
CA ARG A 108 -9.32 11.65 -2.68
C ARG A 108 -8.44 12.80 -3.14
N GLU A 109 -7.24 12.93 -2.57
CA GLU A 109 -6.38 14.09 -2.79
C GLU A 109 -5.20 13.84 -3.76
N PHE A 110 -4.96 12.60 -4.21
CA PHE A 110 -3.86 12.32 -5.15
C PHE A 110 -4.07 12.98 -6.52
N PRO A 111 -3.02 13.68 -7.06
CA PRO A 111 -1.59 13.67 -6.66
C PRO A 111 -1.22 14.57 -5.49
N GLY A 112 -2.12 15.35 -4.93
CA GLY A 112 -1.83 16.33 -3.90
C GLY A 112 -1.25 17.65 -4.43
N LYS A 113 -0.77 18.49 -3.50
CA LYS A 113 -0.14 19.78 -3.78
C LYS A 113 0.98 20.06 -2.78
N ALA A 114 2.13 20.53 -3.26
CA ALA A 114 3.29 20.84 -2.42
C ALA A 114 3.03 21.93 -1.36
N ASP A 115 2.20 22.90 -1.70
CA ASP A 115 1.80 24.07 -0.89
C ASP A 115 0.36 23.97 -0.37
N GLY A 116 -0.25 22.78 -0.46
CA GLY A 116 -1.62 22.52 -0.04
C GLY A 116 -1.79 22.33 1.47
N THR A 117 -2.98 21.86 1.83
CA THR A 117 -3.28 21.42 3.19
C THR A 117 -2.41 20.21 3.60
N GLU A 118 -2.45 19.80 4.85
CA GLU A 118 -1.60 18.69 5.31
C GLU A 118 -1.85 17.40 4.52
N THR A 119 -3.12 17.04 4.31
CA THR A 119 -3.48 15.86 3.52
C THR A 119 -3.04 15.99 2.06
N GLU A 120 -3.18 17.16 1.43
CA GLU A 120 -2.70 17.41 0.06
C GLU A 120 -1.16 17.32 -0.02
N ARG A 121 -0.43 17.82 0.97
CA ARG A 121 1.03 17.71 1.02
C ARG A 121 1.50 16.27 1.22
N LEU A 122 0.80 15.49 2.05
CA LEU A 122 1.10 14.07 2.23
C LEU A 122 0.85 13.28 0.93
N ALA A 123 -0.27 13.51 0.25
CA ALA A 123 -0.55 12.92 -1.06
C ALA A 123 0.56 13.26 -2.07
N TYR A 124 0.98 14.53 -2.10
CA TYR A 124 2.07 15.00 -2.97
C TYR A 124 3.40 14.31 -2.65
N ALA A 125 3.75 14.18 -1.36
CA ALA A 125 4.97 13.50 -0.93
C ALA A 125 4.97 12.02 -1.35
N VAL A 126 3.88 11.29 -1.14
CA VAL A 126 3.74 9.90 -1.60
C VAL A 126 3.88 9.82 -3.12
N ALA A 127 3.21 10.70 -3.86
CA ALA A 127 3.24 10.72 -5.32
C ALA A 127 4.62 11.03 -5.90
N THR A 128 5.40 11.90 -5.26
CA THR A 128 6.69 12.38 -5.79
C THR A 128 7.91 11.69 -5.18
N GLU A 129 7.79 11.11 -3.98
CA GLU A 129 8.92 10.54 -3.25
C GLU A 129 8.85 9.02 -3.09
N LEU A 130 7.67 8.38 -3.31
CA LEU A 130 7.56 6.92 -3.31
C LEU A 130 7.32 6.36 -4.72
N PHE A 131 6.33 6.83 -5.45
CA PHE A 131 5.94 6.25 -6.75
C PHE A 131 7.05 6.23 -7.81
N PRO A 132 7.99 7.20 -7.90
CA PRO A 132 9.09 7.14 -8.87
C PRO A 132 10.02 5.93 -8.75
N TYR A 133 9.98 5.22 -7.62
CA TYR A 133 10.82 4.04 -7.37
C TYR A 133 10.11 2.71 -7.61
N VAL A 134 8.86 2.74 -8.11
CA VAL A 134 7.92 1.61 -8.01
C VAL A 134 7.49 1.11 -9.39
N ASP A 135 7.60 -0.20 -9.59
CA ASP A 135 7.10 -0.88 -10.80
C ASP A 135 5.67 -1.42 -10.63
N ARG A 136 5.24 -1.71 -9.38
CA ARG A 136 3.91 -2.24 -9.04
C ARG A 136 3.45 -1.67 -7.72
N TYR A 137 2.16 -1.40 -7.60
CA TYR A 137 1.59 -0.84 -6.39
C TYR A 137 0.38 -1.63 -5.89
N ILE A 138 0.35 -1.90 -4.59
CA ILE A 138 -0.74 -2.57 -3.88
C ILE A 138 -1.12 -1.71 -2.68
N ASP A 139 -2.38 -1.31 -2.63
CA ASP A 139 -2.95 -0.56 -1.51
C ASP A 139 -3.86 -1.47 -0.69
N LEU A 140 -3.53 -1.65 0.59
CA LEU A 140 -4.27 -2.51 1.51
C LEU A 140 -5.29 -1.69 2.29
N HIS A 141 -6.55 -1.96 2.03
CA HIS A 141 -7.70 -1.37 2.68
C HIS A 141 -8.55 -2.43 3.38
N SER A 142 -9.48 -1.97 4.19
CA SER A 142 -10.51 -2.75 4.85
C SER A 142 -11.68 -1.86 5.24
N GLY A 143 -12.79 -2.42 5.66
CA GLY A 143 -13.80 -1.64 6.37
C GLY A 143 -13.21 -1.01 7.64
N ASN A 144 -13.67 0.20 7.97
CA ASN A 144 -13.36 0.86 9.24
C ASN A 144 -13.94 0.07 10.43
N ASP A 145 -13.70 0.56 11.64
CA ASP A 145 -14.14 -0.03 12.93
C ASP A 145 -15.65 -0.32 13.00
N TYR A 146 -16.46 0.42 12.24
CA TYR A 146 -17.94 0.30 12.24
C TYR A 146 -18.51 -0.09 10.87
N GLU A 147 -17.64 -0.46 9.92
CA GLU A 147 -18.03 -0.73 8.55
C GLU A 147 -17.98 -2.22 8.26
N ARG A 148 -19.11 -2.78 7.78
CA ARG A 148 -19.15 -4.11 7.18
C ARG A 148 -18.76 -4.03 5.72
N LEU A 149 -17.90 -4.94 5.31
CA LEU A 149 -17.34 -4.97 3.98
C LEU A 149 -17.40 -6.37 3.38
N THR A 150 -18.01 -6.50 2.22
CA THR A 150 -17.81 -7.69 1.39
C THR A 150 -16.43 -7.61 0.72
N PRO A 151 -15.55 -8.62 0.87
CA PRO A 151 -14.22 -8.56 0.29
C PRO A 151 -14.24 -8.39 -1.23
N PHE A 152 -13.40 -7.50 -1.75
CA PHE A 152 -13.22 -7.28 -3.18
C PHE A 152 -11.86 -6.65 -3.49
N VAL A 153 -11.49 -6.61 -4.75
CA VAL A 153 -10.30 -5.92 -5.24
C VAL A 153 -10.66 -4.95 -6.35
N TYR A 154 -10.21 -3.71 -6.23
CA TYR A 154 -10.18 -2.77 -7.37
C TYR A 154 -8.90 -2.95 -8.17
N TYR A 155 -9.03 -2.90 -9.50
CA TYR A 155 -7.89 -2.64 -10.37
C TYR A 155 -8.10 -1.35 -11.16
N ALA A 156 -7.01 -0.63 -11.39
CA ALA A 156 -7.06 0.64 -12.11
C ALA A 156 -7.51 0.40 -13.55
N GLY A 157 -8.57 1.12 -13.97
CA GLY A 157 -9.20 0.95 -15.27
C GLY A 157 -9.07 2.17 -16.20
N CYS A 158 -8.52 3.29 -15.70
CA CYS A 158 -8.29 4.54 -16.43
C CYS A 158 -6.80 4.84 -16.54
N ALA A 159 -6.09 4.06 -17.36
CA ALA A 159 -4.66 4.23 -17.65
C ALA A 159 -4.37 3.68 -19.06
N LYS A 160 -3.11 3.64 -19.46
CA LYS A 160 -2.69 2.98 -20.71
C LYS A 160 -3.08 1.50 -20.67
N GLU A 161 -3.37 0.92 -21.82
CA GLU A 161 -3.90 -0.44 -21.93
C GLU A 161 -3.01 -1.49 -21.26
N GLU A 162 -1.69 -1.40 -21.44
CA GLU A 162 -0.73 -2.30 -20.80
C GLU A 162 -0.74 -2.21 -19.27
N VAL A 163 -0.97 -1.01 -18.71
CA VAL A 163 -1.07 -0.78 -17.26
C VAL A 163 -2.37 -1.40 -16.73
N VAL A 164 -3.48 -1.17 -17.42
CA VAL A 164 -4.80 -1.76 -17.07
C VAL A 164 -4.74 -3.28 -17.12
N ALA A 165 -4.15 -3.84 -18.19
CA ALA A 165 -4.03 -5.29 -18.36
C ALA A 165 -3.18 -5.92 -17.25
N MET A 166 -2.09 -5.28 -16.85
CA MET A 166 -1.25 -5.76 -15.75
C MET A 166 -1.94 -5.59 -14.38
N SER A 167 -2.61 -4.45 -14.14
CA SER A 167 -3.40 -4.23 -12.92
C SER A 167 -4.48 -5.31 -12.75
N ARG A 168 -5.16 -5.67 -13.86
CA ARG A 168 -6.13 -6.76 -13.87
C ARG A 168 -5.48 -8.11 -13.52
N LYS A 169 -4.32 -8.44 -14.12
CA LYS A 169 -3.58 -9.67 -13.80
C LYS A 169 -3.16 -9.73 -12.33
N MET A 170 -2.80 -8.60 -11.73
CA MET A 170 -2.52 -8.53 -10.28
C MET A 170 -3.79 -8.81 -9.46
N ALA A 171 -4.92 -8.21 -9.84
CA ALA A 171 -6.20 -8.42 -9.15
C ALA A 171 -6.69 -9.87 -9.23
N GLU A 172 -6.47 -10.56 -10.37
CA GLU A 172 -6.80 -11.99 -10.57
C GLU A 172 -6.03 -12.94 -9.61
N GLN A 173 -4.96 -12.47 -8.96
CA GLN A 173 -4.21 -13.25 -7.97
C GLN A 173 -4.73 -13.08 -6.53
N VAL A 174 -5.68 -12.16 -6.33
CA VAL A 174 -6.25 -11.89 -5.00
C VAL A 174 -7.45 -12.80 -4.78
N ASP A 175 -7.42 -13.58 -3.70
CA ASP A 175 -8.53 -14.47 -3.33
C ASP A 175 -9.65 -13.69 -2.66
N VAL A 176 -10.52 -13.10 -3.48
CA VAL A 176 -11.74 -12.36 -3.07
C VAL A 176 -12.88 -12.64 -4.08
N PRO A 177 -14.16 -12.57 -3.63
CA PRO A 177 -15.30 -12.93 -4.49
C PRO A 177 -15.55 -11.94 -5.63
N TYR A 178 -15.08 -10.70 -5.53
CA TYR A 178 -15.36 -9.68 -6.52
C TYR A 178 -14.10 -8.93 -6.95
N MET A 179 -14.02 -8.70 -8.26
CA MET A 179 -12.99 -7.87 -8.89
C MET A 179 -13.69 -6.71 -9.63
N VAL A 180 -13.32 -5.49 -9.30
CA VAL A 180 -13.97 -4.29 -9.80
C VAL A 180 -13.00 -3.44 -10.62
N ARG A 181 -13.38 -3.14 -11.87
CA ARG A 181 -12.63 -2.19 -12.69
C ARG A 181 -12.98 -0.77 -12.27
N SER A 182 -11.99 0.00 -11.82
CA SER A 182 -12.19 1.41 -11.50
C SER A 182 -12.35 2.26 -12.75
N ALA A 183 -13.35 3.14 -12.74
CA ALA A 183 -13.56 4.14 -13.79
C ALA A 183 -12.97 5.51 -13.43
N VAL A 184 -12.21 5.61 -12.33
CA VAL A 184 -11.62 6.84 -11.82
C VAL A 184 -10.13 6.89 -12.19
N ALA A 185 -9.66 8.04 -12.68
CA ALA A 185 -8.27 8.22 -13.12
C ALA A 185 -7.35 8.77 -12.02
N THR A 186 -7.89 9.61 -11.11
CA THR A 186 -7.10 10.32 -10.07
C THR A 186 -7.89 10.41 -8.78
N GLY A 187 -7.32 11.05 -7.76
CA GLY A 187 -7.91 11.18 -6.44
C GLY A 187 -7.50 10.06 -5.49
N GLY A 188 -7.68 8.80 -5.88
CA GLY A 188 -7.15 7.66 -5.14
C GLY A 188 -5.68 7.38 -5.43
N ALA A 189 -4.95 6.84 -4.45
CA ALA A 189 -3.53 6.54 -4.57
C ALA A 189 -3.25 5.56 -5.73
N TYR A 190 -3.94 4.40 -5.76
CA TYR A 190 -3.75 3.40 -6.81
C TYR A 190 -4.20 3.88 -8.20
N ASN A 191 -5.23 4.74 -8.28
CA ASN A 191 -5.67 5.33 -9.53
C ASN A 191 -4.60 6.26 -10.09
N TYR A 192 -4.05 7.13 -9.24
CA TYR A 192 -3.01 8.05 -9.65
C TYR A 192 -1.72 7.32 -10.02
N ALA A 193 -1.30 6.32 -9.24
CA ALA A 193 -0.15 5.47 -9.60
C ALA A 193 -0.30 4.86 -11.00
N ALA A 194 -1.49 4.35 -11.34
CA ALA A 194 -1.77 3.82 -12.67
C ALA A 194 -1.68 4.89 -13.76
N SER A 195 -2.12 6.11 -13.50
CA SER A 195 -1.99 7.23 -14.46
C SER A 195 -0.53 7.60 -14.73
N MET A 196 0.38 7.34 -13.78
CA MET A 196 1.83 7.45 -13.94
C MET A 196 2.46 6.27 -14.68
N GLY A 197 1.71 5.24 -15.03
CA GLY A 197 2.21 4.04 -15.71
C GLY A 197 2.55 2.88 -14.77
N ILE A 198 2.19 2.96 -13.48
CA ILE A 198 2.45 1.93 -12.47
C ILE A 198 1.20 1.03 -12.32
N PRO A 199 1.22 -0.23 -12.78
CA PRO A 199 0.13 -1.16 -12.54
C PRO A 199 -0.19 -1.28 -11.05
N SER A 200 -1.48 -1.14 -10.70
CA SER A 200 -1.90 -0.95 -9.32
C SER A 200 -3.27 -1.53 -9.01
N ILE A 201 -3.40 -2.03 -7.80
CA ILE A 201 -4.64 -2.56 -7.23
C ILE A 201 -4.87 -1.99 -5.83
N LEU A 202 -6.14 -1.99 -5.41
CA LEU A 202 -6.56 -1.73 -4.04
C LEU A 202 -7.35 -2.93 -3.55
N ILE A 203 -6.93 -3.51 -2.44
CA ILE A 203 -7.55 -4.71 -1.85
C ILE A 203 -8.38 -4.26 -0.65
N GLU A 204 -9.67 -4.57 -0.70
CA GLU A 204 -10.63 -4.37 0.38
C GLU A 204 -10.92 -5.71 1.04
N ARG A 205 -10.35 -5.96 2.22
CA ARG A 205 -10.56 -7.21 2.95
C ARG A 205 -10.50 -7.00 4.45
N GLY A 206 -11.49 -7.54 5.16
CA GLY A 206 -11.69 -7.36 6.58
C GLY A 206 -12.64 -6.23 6.91
N GLU A 207 -13.29 -6.32 8.05
CA GLU A 207 -14.37 -5.43 8.47
C GLU A 207 -14.38 -5.23 9.98
N MET A 208 -15.03 -4.18 10.46
CA MET A 208 -15.32 -3.96 11.87
C MET A 208 -14.07 -3.98 12.79
N GLY A 209 -12.89 -3.61 12.26
CA GLY A 209 -11.63 -3.70 12.98
C GLY A 209 -11.26 -5.13 13.43
N CYS A 210 -11.92 -6.15 12.91
CA CYS A 210 -11.78 -7.53 13.36
C CYS A 210 -10.54 -8.21 12.78
N LEU A 211 -9.47 -8.31 13.56
CA LEU A 211 -8.20 -8.91 13.15
C LEU A 211 -8.26 -10.42 12.91
N LEU A 212 -9.32 -11.10 13.34
CA LEU A 212 -9.50 -12.54 13.15
C LEU A 212 -9.75 -12.94 11.69
N TYR A 213 -10.16 -11.99 10.82
CA TYR A 213 -10.39 -12.25 9.40
C TYR A 213 -9.12 -12.16 8.53
N THR A 214 -8.00 -11.76 9.08
CA THR A 214 -6.74 -11.59 8.33
C THR A 214 -5.83 -12.80 8.32
N SER A 215 -5.96 -13.68 9.32
CA SER A 215 -5.24 -14.94 9.37
C SER A 215 -6.21 -16.11 9.17
N PRO A 216 -5.87 -17.13 8.39
CA PRO A 216 -6.63 -18.36 8.41
C PRO A 216 -6.61 -18.87 9.85
N SER A 217 -7.76 -18.81 10.52
CA SER A 217 -7.94 -19.37 11.85
C SER A 217 -7.68 -20.89 11.77
N PRO A 218 -7.10 -21.52 12.77
CA PRO A 218 -7.06 -22.99 12.85
C PRO A 218 -8.43 -23.65 12.68
N ARG A 219 -9.54 -22.90 12.88
CA ARG A 219 -10.92 -23.36 12.63
C ARG A 219 -11.26 -23.37 11.14
N ASP A 220 -10.66 -22.48 10.32
CA ASP A 220 -10.90 -22.44 8.89
C ASP A 220 -10.18 -23.57 8.14
N ILE A 221 -9.16 -24.15 8.78
CA ILE A 221 -8.40 -25.32 8.26
C ILE A 221 -9.11 -26.64 8.61
N SER A 222 -10.01 -26.65 9.59
CA SER A 222 -10.72 -27.86 10.04
C SER A 222 -12.06 -28.13 9.34
N GLY A 223 -12.46 -27.30 8.40
CA GLY A 223 -13.77 -27.35 7.71
C GLY A 223 -13.87 -28.26 6.50
N SER A 224 -12.91 -29.13 6.23
CA SER A 224 -13.03 -30.16 5.18
C SER A 224 -13.19 -31.54 5.79
N ARG A 225 -14.41 -31.90 6.10
CA ARG A 225 -14.88 -33.30 6.16
C ARG A 225 -16.12 -33.44 5.31
#